data_29bb8d616c784a0b2f638b497a506046
#
_entry.id   29bb8d616c784a0b2f638b497a506046
#
_cell.length_a   1.000
_cell.length_b   1.000
_cell.length_c   1.000
_cell.angle_alpha   90.00
_cell.angle_beta   90.00
_cell.angle_gamma   90.00
#
_symmetry.space_group_name_H-M   'P 1'
#
loop_
_entity.id
_entity.type
_entity.pdbx_description
1 polymer ?
#
loop_
_entity_poly.entity_id
_entity_poly.type
_entity_poly.pdbx_seq_one_letter_code
_entity_poly.pdbx_strand_id
1 'polypeptide(L)'
;MLQISLQNAIDRGLKANLGLLLSQQDIGSARGERWKKLSSLLPNLTTTSYVDGSQVDLAEFGFNAIPGVSIPTIIGPFGYYDSRAYLTQSLLDLNAINNSRAATQNLKAAQYTAKDARDLVVLAVGYNYLQAIADASRIESLSAQVNTAQALYNQASDQVSAGTSPAIDGLRAQVELKTRQQRLIQAKNDFAIQKVTLARVIGLALGQQYDLTDKSPYEPFTAMTLDEALQRAYASRSDFMAASATVRASEYSKKAARAEYFPTLSFSADYGLAGTYSTLATHGVFDVRGALNFPIFQGGKVHGDELQADARLEQARQHLENLRGQIDADVRSAFLNLQSSADLVEVAKSNIDLAQQTLDQSRDRFAAGVADTVEVVQAQEQVATANDSYIFSLYSYNYAKISLARALGLAEVSVKEYFKGK
;
A
#
# COMPACT_ATOMS: atom_id res chain seq x y z
N MET A 1 -14.47 -8.24 -27.01
CA MET A 1 -14.29 -7.23 -25.96
C MET A 1 -13.99 -7.94 -24.65
N LEU A 2 -13.06 -7.49 -23.84
CA LEU A 2 -12.71 -8.13 -22.57
C LEU A 2 -13.81 -7.85 -21.53
N GLN A 3 -14.32 -8.88 -20.87
CA GLN A 3 -15.32 -8.74 -19.81
C GLN A 3 -14.62 -8.69 -18.47
N ILE A 4 -14.92 -7.67 -17.65
CA ILE A 4 -14.27 -7.43 -16.36
C ILE A 4 -15.31 -7.33 -15.26
N SER A 5 -15.24 -8.27 -14.30
CA SER A 5 -15.97 -8.19 -13.03
C SER A 5 -15.12 -7.49 -11.96
N LEU A 6 -15.74 -7.06 -10.86
CA LEU A 6 -15.04 -6.47 -9.72
C LEU A 6 -13.93 -7.39 -9.21
N GLN A 7 -14.21 -8.69 -9.09
CA GLN A 7 -13.20 -9.66 -8.66
C GLN A 7 -12.03 -9.74 -9.62
N ASN A 8 -12.30 -9.78 -10.94
CA ASN A 8 -11.25 -9.80 -11.96
C ASN A 8 -10.42 -8.48 -11.93
N ALA A 9 -11.08 -7.35 -11.73
CA ALA A 9 -10.41 -6.05 -11.58
C ALA A 9 -9.47 -6.03 -10.36
N ILE A 10 -9.92 -6.53 -9.20
CA ILE A 10 -9.11 -6.64 -7.99
C ILE A 10 -7.90 -7.56 -8.22
N ASP A 11 -8.10 -8.75 -8.78
CA ASP A 11 -7.01 -9.70 -9.03
C ASP A 11 -5.95 -9.13 -9.99
N ARG A 12 -6.37 -8.33 -10.98
CA ARG A 12 -5.46 -7.60 -11.88
C ARG A 12 -4.74 -6.47 -11.17
N GLY A 13 -5.46 -5.64 -10.42
CA GLY A 13 -4.88 -4.55 -9.64
C GLY A 13 -3.81 -5.04 -8.67
N LEU A 14 -4.05 -6.15 -7.97
CA LEU A 14 -3.08 -6.78 -7.07
C LEU A 14 -1.82 -7.30 -7.78
N LYS A 15 -1.88 -7.57 -9.09
CA LYS A 15 -0.71 -8.00 -9.87
C LYS A 15 0.04 -6.85 -10.51
N ALA A 16 -0.62 -5.75 -10.83
CA ALA A 16 -0.09 -4.68 -11.66
C ALA A 16 0.23 -3.39 -10.88
N ASN A 17 -0.29 -3.22 -9.66
CA ASN A 17 -0.10 -1.98 -8.90
C ASN A 17 1.35 -1.78 -8.49
N LEU A 18 1.95 -0.65 -8.94
CA LEU A 18 3.34 -0.33 -8.68
C LEU A 18 3.66 -0.24 -7.18
N GLY A 19 2.79 0.38 -6.37
CA GLY A 19 2.99 0.53 -4.92
C GLY A 19 3.10 -0.83 -4.22
N LEU A 20 2.25 -1.79 -4.61
CA LEU A 20 2.33 -3.15 -4.10
C LEU A 20 3.59 -3.89 -4.57
N LEU A 21 3.97 -3.74 -5.84
CA LEU A 21 5.20 -4.33 -6.37
C LEU A 21 6.44 -3.79 -5.65
N LEU A 22 6.50 -2.48 -5.36
CA LEU A 22 7.57 -1.88 -4.57
C LEU A 22 7.60 -2.42 -3.15
N SER A 23 6.45 -2.51 -2.47
CA SER A 23 6.36 -3.08 -1.10
C SER A 23 6.82 -4.54 -1.05
N GLN A 24 6.64 -5.31 -2.13
CA GLN A 24 7.17 -6.67 -2.23
C GLN A 24 8.70 -6.68 -2.34
N GLN A 25 9.30 -5.71 -3.04
CA GLN A 25 10.76 -5.56 -3.08
C GLN A 25 11.34 -5.11 -1.74
N ASP A 26 10.60 -4.30 -0.96
CA ASP A 26 10.98 -3.91 0.40
C ASP A 26 11.10 -5.12 1.33
N ILE A 27 10.28 -6.16 1.15
CA ILE A 27 10.46 -7.45 1.86
C ILE A 27 11.81 -8.09 1.47
N GLY A 28 12.18 -8.05 0.18
CA GLY A 28 13.47 -8.54 -0.30
C GLY A 28 14.63 -7.79 0.34
N SER A 29 14.56 -6.47 0.38
CA SER A 29 15.54 -5.59 1.04
C SER A 29 15.66 -5.89 2.54
N ALA A 30 14.54 -5.97 3.26
CA ALA A 30 14.52 -6.29 4.69
C ALA A 30 15.07 -7.71 4.98
N ARG A 31 14.83 -8.67 4.07
CA ARG A 31 15.42 -10.02 4.16
C ARG A 31 16.93 -9.96 3.97
N GLY A 32 17.42 -9.17 3.02
CA GLY A 32 18.85 -8.94 2.80
C GLY A 32 19.52 -8.33 4.04
N GLU A 33 18.90 -7.31 4.63
CA GLU A 33 19.43 -6.69 5.86
C GLU A 33 19.44 -7.67 7.05
N ARG A 34 18.40 -8.51 7.19
CA ARG A 34 18.39 -9.58 8.20
C ARG A 34 19.57 -10.55 7.99
N TRP A 35 19.85 -10.98 6.77
CA TRP A 35 21.00 -11.84 6.47
C TRP A 35 22.33 -11.15 6.79
N LYS A 36 22.44 -9.86 6.46
CA LYS A 36 23.62 -9.04 6.76
C LYS A 36 23.86 -8.92 8.29
N LYS A 37 22.78 -8.73 9.10
CA LYS A 37 22.92 -8.72 10.57
C LYS A 37 23.17 -10.11 11.15
N LEU A 38 22.68 -11.15 10.52
CA LEU A 38 22.93 -12.54 10.95
C LEU A 38 24.37 -12.97 10.63
N SER A 39 24.94 -12.50 9.51
CA SER A 39 26.29 -12.91 9.10
C SER A 39 27.38 -12.53 10.12
N SER A 40 27.16 -11.50 10.95
CA SER A 40 28.09 -11.16 12.03
C SER A 40 28.15 -12.21 13.16
N LEU A 41 27.19 -13.14 13.20
CA LEU A 41 27.15 -14.24 14.14
C LEU A 41 27.60 -15.59 13.53
N LEU A 42 27.77 -15.62 12.20
CA LEU A 42 28.17 -16.83 11.48
C LEU A 42 29.68 -16.83 11.23
N PRO A 43 30.29 -18.01 10.98
CA PRO A 43 31.66 -18.09 10.56
C PRO A 43 31.85 -17.32 9.24
N ASN A 44 32.86 -16.46 9.19
CA ASN A 44 33.29 -15.75 7.99
C ASN A 44 34.66 -16.29 7.56
N LEU A 45 34.76 -16.74 6.33
CA LEU A 45 35.97 -17.25 5.74
C LEU A 45 36.42 -16.31 4.61
N THR A 46 37.64 -15.77 4.72
CA THR A 46 38.25 -14.93 3.69
C THR A 46 39.63 -15.47 3.32
N THR A 47 40.05 -15.23 2.11
CA THR A 47 41.43 -15.52 1.69
C THR A 47 42.12 -14.24 1.29
N THR A 48 43.36 -14.10 1.75
CA THR A 48 44.22 -12.97 1.34
C THR A 48 45.55 -13.54 0.84
N SER A 49 45.96 -13.07 -0.30
CA SER A 49 47.26 -13.39 -0.87
C SER A 49 47.96 -12.08 -1.24
N TYR A 50 49.14 -11.87 -0.74
CA TYR A 50 49.93 -10.68 -1.09
C TYR A 50 51.39 -11.02 -1.23
N VAL A 51 52.07 -10.15 -1.98
CA VAL A 51 53.49 -10.15 -2.16
C VAL A 51 54.01 -8.80 -1.70
N ASP A 52 54.99 -8.80 -0.85
CA ASP A 52 55.60 -7.59 -0.32
C ASP A 52 57.10 -7.60 -0.60
N GLY A 53 57.63 -6.42 -0.94
CA GLY A 53 59.07 -6.19 -1.06
C GLY A 53 59.51 -5.26 0.07
N SER A 54 60.28 -5.78 1.03
CA SER A 54 60.62 -5.05 2.25
C SER A 54 62.09 -4.93 2.46
N GLN A 55 62.51 -3.81 3.04
CA GLN A 55 63.82 -3.59 3.58
C GLN A 55 63.68 -3.03 4.98
N VAL A 56 64.34 -3.66 5.94
CA VAL A 56 64.14 -3.37 7.38
C VAL A 56 65.45 -2.82 7.94
N ASP A 57 65.40 -1.67 8.61
CA ASP A 57 66.47 -1.15 9.43
C ASP A 57 66.35 -1.69 10.86
N LEU A 58 67.26 -2.56 11.27
CA LEU A 58 67.26 -3.16 12.61
C LEU A 58 67.56 -2.12 13.70
N ALA A 59 68.14 -0.97 13.34
CA ALA A 59 68.36 0.09 14.28
C ALA A 59 67.07 0.68 14.85
N GLU A 60 65.99 0.68 14.09
CA GLU A 60 64.63 1.10 14.56
C GLU A 60 64.10 0.21 15.68
N PHE A 61 64.56 -1.05 15.75
CA PHE A 61 64.17 -2.02 16.78
C PHE A 61 65.15 -2.11 17.94
N GLY A 62 66.16 -1.21 18.00
CA GLY A 62 67.16 -1.16 19.06
C GLY A 62 68.28 -2.18 18.94
N PHE A 63 68.42 -2.88 17.79
CA PHE A 63 69.50 -3.85 17.56
C PHE A 63 70.81 -3.22 17.07
N ASN A 64 71.15 -2.02 17.55
CA ASN A 64 72.31 -1.25 17.06
C ASN A 64 73.66 -1.81 17.50
N ALA A 65 73.75 -2.52 18.61
CA ALA A 65 74.96 -3.12 19.12
C ALA A 65 74.70 -4.21 20.14
N ILE A 66 74.87 -5.47 19.75
CA ILE A 66 75.04 -6.56 20.68
C ILE A 66 76.50 -6.88 20.81
N PRO A 67 77.12 -6.73 22.00
CA PRO A 67 78.57 -6.96 22.13
C PRO A 67 78.95 -8.39 21.67
N GLY A 68 79.89 -8.50 20.70
CA GLY A 68 80.36 -9.79 20.16
C GLY A 68 79.56 -10.36 19.00
N VAL A 69 78.46 -9.70 18.52
CA VAL A 69 77.70 -10.14 17.36
C VAL A 69 77.64 -9.00 16.33
N SER A 70 78.14 -9.26 15.10
CA SER A 70 78.01 -8.33 13.96
C SER A 70 76.63 -8.59 13.29
N ILE A 71 75.64 -7.73 13.55
CA ILE A 71 74.36 -7.77 12.87
C ILE A 71 74.35 -6.68 11.83
N PRO A 72 74.00 -6.96 10.55
CA PRO A 72 73.76 -5.92 9.56
C PRO A 72 72.67 -4.95 10.01
N THR A 73 72.90 -3.65 9.96
CA THR A 73 71.91 -2.63 10.35
C THR A 73 70.74 -2.65 9.40
N ILE A 74 70.92 -2.97 8.13
CA ILE A 74 69.87 -3.03 7.11
C ILE A 74 69.78 -4.47 6.61
N ILE A 75 68.59 -5.01 6.65
CA ILE A 75 68.23 -6.33 6.10
C ILE A 75 67.33 -6.14 4.90
N GLY A 76 67.73 -6.67 3.76
CA GLY A 76 67.00 -6.60 2.51
C GLY A 76 67.73 -5.86 1.40
N PRO A 77 67.05 -5.56 0.25
CA PRO A 77 65.62 -5.87 0.01
C PRO A 77 65.35 -7.39 -0.10
N PHE A 78 64.25 -7.86 0.49
CA PHE A 78 63.78 -9.21 0.33
C PHE A 78 62.30 -9.22 -0.08
N GLY A 79 61.94 -10.17 -0.92
CA GLY A 79 60.51 -10.40 -1.27
C GLY A 79 59.88 -11.41 -0.31
N TYR A 80 58.72 -11.09 0.18
CA TYR A 80 57.91 -11.95 1.04
C TYR A 80 56.56 -12.17 0.40
N TYR A 81 56.07 -13.38 0.45
CA TYR A 81 54.68 -13.67 0.08
C TYR A 81 53.94 -14.36 1.22
N ASP A 82 52.67 -14.09 1.30
CA ASP A 82 51.79 -14.69 2.26
C ASP A 82 50.44 -14.97 1.58
N SER A 83 49.93 -16.19 1.74
CA SER A 83 48.65 -16.61 1.19
C SER A 83 47.92 -17.45 2.23
N ARG A 84 46.95 -16.86 2.90
CA ARG A 84 46.20 -17.51 4.00
C ARG A 84 44.70 -17.43 3.83
N ALA A 85 44.03 -18.43 4.35
CA ALA A 85 42.60 -18.42 4.64
C ALA A 85 42.40 -18.05 6.10
N TYR A 86 41.50 -17.06 6.32
CA TYR A 86 41.17 -16.54 7.64
C TYR A 86 39.72 -16.90 7.99
N LEU A 87 39.54 -17.61 9.07
CA LEU A 87 38.22 -17.89 9.68
C LEU A 87 38.03 -16.95 10.86
N THR A 88 36.94 -16.20 10.86
CA THR A 88 36.53 -15.37 12.00
C THR A 88 35.11 -15.67 12.40
N GLN A 89 34.83 -15.77 13.70
CA GLN A 89 33.50 -15.98 14.23
C GLN A 89 33.33 -15.27 15.57
N SER A 90 32.20 -14.59 15.73
CA SER A 90 31.74 -14.13 17.04
C SER A 90 31.11 -15.30 17.79
N LEU A 91 31.63 -15.64 18.98
CA LEU A 91 31.08 -16.70 19.84
C LEU A 91 30.08 -16.14 20.85
N LEU A 92 30.31 -14.91 21.33
CA LEU A 92 29.39 -14.17 22.20
C LEU A 92 29.46 -12.69 21.83
N ASP A 93 28.35 -12.19 21.29
CA ASP A 93 28.15 -10.79 20.99
C ASP A 93 26.67 -10.46 21.18
N LEU A 94 26.33 -9.91 22.34
CA LEU A 94 24.95 -9.55 22.67
C LEU A 94 24.43 -8.39 21.82
N ASN A 95 25.30 -7.49 21.33
CA ASN A 95 24.92 -6.42 20.40
C ASN A 95 24.51 -7.03 19.06
N ALA A 96 25.34 -7.88 18.46
CA ALA A 96 25.05 -8.56 17.19
C ALA A 96 23.78 -9.44 17.27
N ILE A 97 23.60 -10.18 18.38
CA ILE A 97 22.40 -11.00 18.63
C ILE A 97 21.14 -10.13 18.62
N ASN A 98 21.14 -9.02 19.35
CA ASN A 98 19.98 -8.13 19.44
C ASN A 98 19.72 -7.38 18.12
N ASN A 99 20.76 -6.97 17.39
CA ASN A 99 20.65 -6.38 16.05
C ASN A 99 20.03 -7.37 15.04
N SER A 100 20.41 -8.66 15.09
CA SER A 100 19.80 -9.72 14.27
C SER A 100 18.31 -9.92 14.60
N ARG A 101 17.95 -9.84 15.90
CA ARG A 101 16.55 -9.91 16.36
C ARG A 101 15.77 -8.69 15.91
N ALA A 102 16.34 -7.49 16.00
CA ALA A 102 15.74 -6.25 15.51
C ALA A 102 15.46 -6.34 13.99
N ALA A 103 16.45 -6.78 13.19
CA ALA A 103 16.29 -6.99 11.76
C ALA A 103 15.21 -8.04 11.42
N THR A 104 15.04 -9.06 12.27
CA THR A 104 13.95 -10.04 12.10
C THR A 104 12.57 -9.42 12.32
N GLN A 105 12.43 -8.49 13.27
CA GLN A 105 11.16 -7.77 13.47
C GLN A 105 10.92 -6.75 12.36
N ASN A 106 11.96 -6.08 11.85
CA ASN A 106 11.85 -5.20 10.68
C ASN A 106 11.39 -5.95 9.42
N LEU A 107 11.86 -7.18 9.21
CA LEU A 107 11.36 -8.03 8.13
C LEU A 107 9.86 -8.34 8.31
N LYS A 108 9.40 -8.63 9.54
CA LYS A 108 7.96 -8.82 9.81
C LYS A 108 7.17 -7.53 9.56
N ALA A 109 7.70 -6.38 9.96
CA ALA A 109 7.06 -5.09 9.68
C ALA A 109 6.89 -4.87 8.18
N ALA A 110 7.93 -5.10 7.36
CA ALA A 110 7.86 -5.01 5.90
C ALA A 110 6.81 -5.97 5.29
N GLN A 111 6.71 -7.20 5.81
CA GLN A 111 5.70 -8.18 5.38
C GLN A 111 4.27 -7.69 5.67
N TYR A 112 4.03 -7.10 6.85
CA TYR A 112 2.73 -6.54 7.21
C TYR A 112 2.41 -5.27 6.42
N THR A 113 3.40 -4.41 6.16
CA THR A 113 3.24 -3.23 5.29
C THR A 113 2.84 -3.63 3.87
N ALA A 114 3.45 -4.67 3.31
CA ALA A 114 3.05 -5.18 2.00
C ALA A 114 1.64 -5.79 2.00
N LYS A 115 1.21 -6.40 3.11
CA LYS A 115 -0.16 -6.88 3.27
C LYS A 115 -1.15 -5.72 3.38
N ASP A 116 -0.80 -4.65 4.10
CA ASP A 116 -1.61 -3.43 4.15
C ASP A 116 -1.75 -2.76 2.79
N ALA A 117 -0.66 -2.71 2.00
CA ALA A 117 -0.69 -2.20 0.63
C ALA A 117 -1.67 -2.98 -0.27
N ARG A 118 -1.86 -4.29 -0.06
CA ARG A 118 -2.86 -5.09 -0.78
C ARG A 118 -4.28 -4.61 -0.48
N ASP A 119 -4.61 -4.38 0.80
CA ASP A 119 -5.92 -3.89 1.19
C ASP A 119 -6.20 -2.48 0.63
N LEU A 120 -5.18 -1.62 0.55
CA LEU A 120 -5.29 -0.30 -0.10
C LEU A 120 -5.52 -0.41 -1.61
N VAL A 121 -4.88 -1.37 -2.29
CA VAL A 121 -5.13 -1.64 -3.71
C VAL A 121 -6.57 -2.11 -3.93
N VAL A 122 -7.07 -2.99 -3.08
CA VAL A 122 -8.47 -3.46 -3.16
C VAL A 122 -9.45 -2.29 -3.01
N LEU A 123 -9.20 -1.40 -2.04
CA LEU A 123 -10.01 -0.18 -1.85
C LEU A 123 -9.98 0.72 -3.11
N ALA A 124 -8.78 0.99 -3.65
CA ALA A 124 -8.61 1.85 -4.81
C ALA A 124 -9.26 1.27 -6.08
N VAL A 125 -9.10 -0.04 -6.31
CA VAL A 125 -9.75 -0.73 -7.44
C VAL A 125 -11.26 -0.73 -7.26
N GLY A 126 -11.76 -1.06 -6.06
CA GLY A 126 -13.17 -1.08 -5.75
C GLY A 126 -13.83 0.27 -5.96
N TYR A 127 -13.21 1.35 -5.48
CA TYR A 127 -13.67 2.72 -5.72
C TYR A 127 -13.83 3.03 -7.22
N ASN A 128 -12.76 2.81 -8.00
CA ASN A 128 -12.78 3.13 -9.43
C ASN A 128 -13.75 2.24 -10.21
N TYR A 129 -13.89 0.98 -9.82
CA TYR A 129 -14.82 0.05 -10.46
C TYR A 129 -16.27 0.42 -10.18
N LEU A 130 -16.63 0.70 -8.91
CA LEU A 130 -17.98 1.12 -8.54
C LEU A 130 -18.35 2.47 -9.19
N GLN A 131 -17.40 3.40 -9.26
CA GLN A 131 -17.60 4.68 -9.96
C GLN A 131 -17.92 4.44 -11.44
N ALA A 132 -17.19 3.56 -12.10
CA ALA A 132 -17.45 3.25 -13.50
C ALA A 132 -18.83 2.59 -13.72
N ILE A 133 -19.30 1.75 -12.78
CA ILE A 133 -20.67 1.20 -12.82
C ILE A 133 -21.71 2.31 -12.63
N ALA A 134 -21.48 3.23 -11.69
CA ALA A 134 -22.40 4.35 -11.45
C ALA A 134 -22.48 5.26 -12.68
N ASP A 135 -21.36 5.54 -13.33
CA ASP A 135 -21.31 6.33 -14.57
C ASP A 135 -22.06 5.63 -15.73
N ALA A 136 -21.93 4.30 -15.84
CA ALA A 136 -22.67 3.51 -16.83
C ALA A 136 -24.18 3.57 -16.58
N SER A 137 -24.62 3.43 -15.32
CA SER A 137 -26.03 3.55 -14.93
C SER A 137 -26.57 4.97 -15.20
N ARG A 138 -25.75 5.99 -14.98
CA ARG A 138 -26.10 7.38 -15.30
C ARG A 138 -26.30 7.60 -16.80
N ILE A 139 -25.48 7.00 -17.66
CA ILE A 139 -25.66 7.06 -19.13
C ILE A 139 -27.01 6.43 -19.52
N GLU A 140 -27.34 5.26 -18.94
CA GLU A 140 -28.63 4.57 -19.19
C GLU A 140 -29.81 5.46 -18.79
N SER A 141 -29.78 6.07 -17.60
CA SER A 141 -30.79 7.02 -17.12
C SER A 141 -30.92 8.24 -18.04
N LEU A 142 -29.79 8.89 -18.38
CA LEU A 142 -29.80 10.07 -19.26
C LEU A 142 -30.27 9.73 -20.68
N SER A 143 -29.98 8.55 -21.20
CA SER A 143 -30.49 8.08 -22.49
C SER A 143 -32.01 7.94 -22.47
N ALA A 144 -32.58 7.39 -21.41
CA ALA A 144 -34.05 7.34 -21.23
C ALA A 144 -34.67 8.73 -21.13
N GLN A 145 -34.00 9.65 -20.40
CA GLN A 145 -34.46 11.04 -20.29
C GLN A 145 -34.42 11.77 -21.64
N VAL A 146 -33.42 11.56 -22.49
CA VAL A 146 -33.37 12.12 -23.86
C VAL A 146 -34.53 11.61 -24.70
N ASN A 147 -34.85 10.32 -24.62
CA ASN A 147 -35.99 9.73 -25.35
C ASN A 147 -37.33 10.35 -24.87
N THR A 148 -37.48 10.55 -23.57
CA THR A 148 -38.66 11.19 -22.97
C THR A 148 -38.79 12.67 -23.41
N ALA A 149 -37.71 13.43 -23.38
CA ALA A 149 -37.69 14.84 -23.82
C ALA A 149 -37.93 14.96 -25.33
N GLN A 150 -37.46 13.99 -26.15
CA GLN A 150 -37.74 13.95 -27.59
C GLN A 150 -39.23 13.72 -27.85
N ALA A 151 -39.88 12.81 -27.12
CA ALA A 151 -41.30 12.56 -27.25
C ALA A 151 -42.13 13.82 -26.87
N LEU A 152 -41.76 14.52 -25.78
CA LEU A 152 -42.39 15.76 -25.37
C LEU A 152 -42.23 16.86 -26.43
N TYR A 153 -41.01 16.99 -26.99
CA TYR A 153 -40.76 17.98 -28.07
C TYR A 153 -41.60 17.69 -29.30
N ASN A 154 -41.73 16.45 -29.75
CA ASN A 154 -42.55 16.07 -30.89
C ASN A 154 -44.03 16.43 -30.62
N GLN A 155 -44.57 16.04 -29.43
CA GLN A 155 -45.93 16.36 -29.05
C GLN A 155 -46.20 17.88 -28.99
N ALA A 156 -45.33 18.67 -28.39
CA ALA A 156 -45.45 20.13 -28.31
C ALA A 156 -45.37 20.78 -29.70
N SER A 157 -44.46 20.27 -30.57
CA SER A 157 -44.35 20.74 -31.95
C SER A 157 -45.61 20.49 -32.79
N ASP A 158 -46.23 19.30 -32.63
CA ASP A 158 -47.49 18.93 -33.30
C ASP A 158 -48.66 19.83 -32.82
N GLN A 159 -48.75 20.09 -31.50
CA GLN A 159 -49.77 20.99 -30.94
C GLN A 159 -49.61 22.45 -31.39
N VAL A 160 -48.36 22.96 -31.48
CA VAL A 160 -48.08 24.27 -32.04
C VAL A 160 -48.45 24.34 -33.51
N SER A 161 -48.16 23.31 -34.28
CA SER A 161 -48.48 23.22 -35.71
C SER A 161 -50.01 23.17 -35.96
N ALA A 162 -50.74 22.51 -35.04
CA ALA A 162 -52.18 22.44 -35.05
C ALA A 162 -52.87 23.73 -34.52
N GLY A 163 -52.11 24.69 -34.01
CA GLY A 163 -52.62 25.93 -33.40
C GLY A 163 -53.30 25.73 -32.03
N THR A 164 -53.10 24.59 -31.37
CA THR A 164 -53.68 24.25 -30.07
C THR A 164 -52.78 24.61 -28.89
N SER A 165 -51.50 24.99 -29.14
CA SER A 165 -50.55 25.42 -28.12
C SER A 165 -49.73 26.62 -28.60
N PRO A 166 -49.32 27.54 -27.71
CA PRO A 166 -48.46 28.68 -28.06
C PRO A 166 -47.07 28.22 -28.55
N ALA A 167 -46.45 28.96 -29.47
CA ALA A 167 -45.12 28.68 -30.01
C ALA A 167 -44.01 28.55 -28.91
N ILE A 168 -44.18 29.25 -27.79
CA ILE A 168 -43.26 29.19 -26.65
C ILE A 168 -43.13 27.77 -26.06
N ASP A 169 -44.17 26.97 -26.11
CA ASP A 169 -44.17 25.59 -25.55
C ASP A 169 -43.27 24.68 -26.39
N GLY A 170 -43.31 24.78 -27.72
CA GLY A 170 -42.38 24.10 -28.62
C GLY A 170 -40.92 24.49 -28.37
N LEU A 171 -40.64 25.79 -28.15
CA LEU A 171 -39.27 26.24 -27.83
C LEU A 171 -38.79 25.74 -26.48
N ARG A 172 -39.64 25.71 -25.43
CA ARG A 172 -39.30 25.16 -24.11
C ARG A 172 -38.97 23.68 -24.20
N ALA A 173 -39.79 22.91 -24.88
CA ALA A 173 -39.53 21.47 -25.07
C ALA A 173 -38.25 21.23 -25.88
N GLN A 174 -37.90 22.07 -26.85
CA GLN A 174 -36.66 21.97 -27.61
C GLN A 174 -35.45 22.30 -26.76
N VAL A 175 -35.50 23.32 -25.90
CA VAL A 175 -34.41 23.66 -24.95
C VAL A 175 -34.18 22.50 -23.99
N GLU A 176 -35.25 21.92 -23.44
CA GLU A 176 -35.12 20.75 -22.55
C GLU A 176 -34.45 19.55 -23.24
N LEU A 177 -34.90 19.21 -24.47
CA LEU A 177 -34.26 18.15 -25.25
C LEU A 177 -32.75 18.41 -25.47
N LYS A 178 -32.37 19.64 -25.84
CA LYS A 178 -30.97 20.01 -26.07
C LYS A 178 -30.15 19.92 -24.76
N THR A 179 -30.72 20.31 -23.64
CA THR A 179 -30.11 20.20 -22.32
C THR A 179 -29.85 18.75 -21.96
N ARG A 180 -30.82 17.82 -22.17
CA ARG A 180 -30.64 16.39 -21.92
C ARG A 180 -29.61 15.78 -22.85
N GLN A 181 -29.59 16.12 -24.12
CA GLN A 181 -28.58 15.68 -25.07
C GLN A 181 -27.17 16.12 -24.64
N GLN A 182 -27.00 17.37 -24.19
CA GLN A 182 -25.72 17.86 -23.67
C GLN A 182 -25.25 17.09 -22.45
N ARG A 183 -26.13 16.85 -21.45
CA ARG A 183 -25.82 16.06 -20.25
C ARG A 183 -25.40 14.63 -20.63
N LEU A 184 -26.06 13.99 -21.58
CA LEU A 184 -25.73 12.66 -22.06
C LEU A 184 -24.34 12.61 -22.73
N ILE A 185 -23.99 13.61 -23.55
CA ILE A 185 -22.67 13.71 -24.18
C ILE A 185 -21.59 13.82 -23.09
N GLN A 186 -21.81 14.64 -22.08
CA GLN A 186 -20.87 14.82 -20.98
C GLN A 186 -20.70 13.52 -20.17
N ALA A 187 -21.80 12.85 -19.80
CA ALA A 187 -21.75 11.58 -19.07
C ALA A 187 -21.00 10.47 -19.83
N LYS A 188 -21.17 10.42 -21.16
CA LYS A 188 -20.39 9.48 -21.99
C LYS A 188 -18.90 9.76 -21.97
N ASN A 189 -18.51 11.04 -21.97
CA ASN A 189 -17.10 11.44 -21.86
C ASN A 189 -16.54 11.10 -20.48
N ASP A 190 -17.27 11.40 -19.40
CA ASP A 190 -16.86 11.13 -18.02
C ASP A 190 -16.66 9.61 -17.80
N PHE A 191 -17.58 8.80 -18.29
CA PHE A 191 -17.45 7.34 -18.27
C PHE A 191 -16.22 6.85 -19.07
N ALA A 192 -15.94 7.43 -20.23
CA ALA A 192 -14.75 7.08 -21.01
C ALA A 192 -13.46 7.41 -20.24
N ILE A 193 -13.39 8.57 -19.58
CA ILE A 193 -12.26 8.97 -18.72
C ILE A 193 -12.14 8.01 -17.53
N GLN A 194 -13.26 7.67 -16.88
CA GLN A 194 -13.27 6.73 -15.76
C GLN A 194 -12.80 5.33 -16.18
N LYS A 195 -13.17 4.85 -17.37
CA LYS A 195 -12.63 3.61 -17.94
C LYS A 195 -11.12 3.66 -18.12
N VAL A 196 -10.56 4.77 -18.62
CA VAL A 196 -9.10 4.96 -18.74
C VAL A 196 -8.44 4.92 -17.36
N THR A 197 -9.03 5.58 -16.36
CA THR A 197 -8.52 5.59 -14.97
C THR A 197 -8.53 4.18 -14.38
N LEU A 198 -9.64 3.45 -14.52
CA LEU A 198 -9.75 2.07 -14.06
C LEU A 198 -8.74 1.16 -14.79
N ALA A 199 -8.59 1.28 -16.11
CA ALA A 199 -7.61 0.53 -16.89
C ALA A 199 -6.19 0.69 -16.33
N ARG A 200 -5.80 1.92 -16.00
CA ARG A 200 -4.51 2.23 -15.38
C ARG A 200 -4.35 1.56 -14.02
N VAL A 201 -5.37 1.63 -13.16
CA VAL A 201 -5.33 1.07 -11.79
C VAL A 201 -5.22 -0.46 -11.82
N ILE A 202 -5.87 -1.13 -12.80
CA ILE A 202 -5.85 -2.60 -12.94
C ILE A 202 -4.78 -3.11 -13.91
N GLY A 203 -3.90 -2.23 -14.40
CA GLY A 203 -2.77 -2.60 -15.25
C GLY A 203 -3.14 -3.06 -16.64
N LEU A 204 -4.25 -2.56 -17.22
CA LEU A 204 -4.58 -2.78 -18.61
C LEU A 204 -3.89 -1.75 -19.51
N ALA A 205 -3.60 -2.14 -20.76
CA ALA A 205 -3.16 -1.20 -21.78
C ALA A 205 -4.26 -0.15 -22.03
N LEU A 206 -3.91 1.15 -22.01
CA LEU A 206 -4.88 2.26 -22.04
C LEU A 206 -5.76 2.29 -23.31
N GLY A 207 -5.35 1.65 -24.40
CA GLY A 207 -6.16 1.50 -25.62
C GLY A 207 -7.01 0.23 -25.68
N GLN A 208 -6.94 -0.63 -24.68
CA GLN A 208 -7.67 -1.89 -24.69
C GLN A 208 -9.15 -1.67 -24.39
N GLN A 209 -10.02 -2.14 -25.29
CA GLN A 209 -11.47 -2.10 -25.12
C GLN A 209 -11.93 -3.19 -24.14
N TYR A 210 -12.76 -2.81 -23.17
CA TYR A 210 -13.35 -3.72 -22.20
C TYR A 210 -14.73 -3.24 -21.73
N ASP A 211 -15.53 -4.16 -21.19
CA ASP A 211 -16.84 -3.91 -20.62
C ASP A 211 -16.91 -4.40 -19.16
N LEU A 212 -17.71 -3.71 -18.36
CA LEU A 212 -18.01 -4.09 -16.98
C LEU A 212 -19.17 -5.07 -16.99
N THR A 213 -19.05 -6.15 -16.20
CA THR A 213 -20.08 -7.20 -16.15
C THR A 213 -21.07 -7.04 -15.02
N ASP A 214 -20.65 -6.39 -13.94
CA ASP A 214 -21.46 -6.30 -12.73
C ASP A 214 -22.39 -5.12 -12.79
N LYS A 215 -23.56 -5.30 -12.22
CA LYS A 215 -24.50 -4.21 -11.90
C LYS A 215 -24.32 -3.82 -10.46
N SER A 216 -24.70 -2.59 -10.10
CA SER A 216 -24.62 -2.13 -8.70
C SER A 216 -25.73 -2.82 -7.85
N PRO A 217 -25.41 -3.90 -7.11
CA PRO A 217 -26.42 -4.57 -6.30
C PRO A 217 -26.70 -3.80 -5.01
N TYR A 218 -27.95 -3.83 -4.56
CA TYR A 218 -28.28 -3.49 -3.18
C TYR A 218 -28.46 -4.79 -2.39
N GLU A 219 -27.44 -5.17 -1.62
CA GLU A 219 -27.52 -6.29 -0.68
C GLU A 219 -27.33 -5.74 0.73
N PRO A 220 -28.29 -5.92 1.64
CA PRO A 220 -28.17 -5.48 3.01
C PRO A 220 -26.93 -6.08 3.68
N PHE A 221 -26.18 -5.25 4.39
CA PHE A 221 -25.03 -5.69 5.16
C PHE A 221 -25.49 -6.47 6.39
N THR A 222 -24.88 -7.64 6.63
CA THR A 222 -25.18 -8.43 7.84
C THR A 222 -24.77 -7.66 9.09
N ALA A 223 -25.68 -7.45 10.01
CA ALA A 223 -25.47 -6.63 11.20
C ALA A 223 -24.26 -7.13 12.02
N MET A 224 -23.32 -6.23 12.27
CA MET A 224 -22.19 -6.39 13.17
C MET A 224 -22.25 -5.22 14.17
N THR A 225 -21.91 -5.46 15.43
CA THR A 225 -21.82 -4.37 16.41
C THR A 225 -20.52 -3.59 16.22
N LEU A 226 -20.52 -2.32 16.65
CA LEU A 226 -19.32 -1.48 16.59
C LEU A 226 -18.18 -2.07 17.41
N ASP A 227 -18.45 -2.65 18.59
CA ASP A 227 -17.44 -3.26 19.44
C ASP A 227 -16.80 -4.50 18.79
N GLU A 228 -17.59 -5.33 18.12
CA GLU A 228 -17.06 -6.46 17.33
C GLU A 228 -16.19 -5.97 16.17
N ALA A 229 -16.59 -4.88 15.51
CA ALA A 229 -15.83 -4.28 14.42
C ALA A 229 -14.47 -3.77 14.93
N LEU A 230 -14.42 -3.07 16.05
CA LEU A 230 -13.17 -2.59 16.68
C LEU A 230 -12.25 -3.75 17.08
N GLN A 231 -12.78 -4.79 17.73
CA GLN A 231 -12.00 -5.97 18.10
C GLN A 231 -11.39 -6.64 16.88
N ARG A 232 -12.17 -6.81 15.80
CA ARG A 232 -11.67 -7.37 14.54
C ARG A 232 -10.59 -6.51 13.91
N ALA A 233 -10.77 -5.18 13.89
CA ALA A 233 -9.78 -4.26 13.34
C ALA A 233 -8.43 -4.40 14.06
N TYR A 234 -8.39 -4.37 15.39
CA TYR A 234 -7.15 -4.54 16.14
C TYR A 234 -6.50 -5.92 15.96
N ALA A 235 -7.29 -6.97 15.69
CA ALA A 235 -6.77 -8.30 15.45
C ALA A 235 -6.24 -8.54 14.04
N SER A 236 -6.76 -7.82 13.02
CA SER A 236 -6.52 -8.15 11.61
C SER A 236 -5.81 -7.05 10.81
N ARG A 237 -5.83 -5.79 11.25
CA ARG A 237 -5.20 -4.68 10.51
C ARG A 237 -3.68 -4.86 10.43
N SER A 238 -3.22 -4.92 9.20
CA SER A 238 -1.81 -5.18 8.89
C SER A 238 -0.90 -3.99 9.21
N ASP A 239 -1.38 -2.75 9.09
CA ASP A 239 -0.65 -1.55 9.51
C ASP A 239 -0.39 -1.52 11.03
N PHE A 240 -1.37 -1.94 11.85
CA PHE A 240 -1.21 -2.08 13.31
C PHE A 240 -0.19 -3.15 13.66
N MET A 241 -0.21 -4.29 12.96
CA MET A 241 0.77 -5.36 13.12
C MET A 241 2.18 -4.90 12.70
N ALA A 242 2.29 -4.09 11.63
CA ALA A 242 3.56 -3.52 11.16
C ALA A 242 4.15 -2.57 12.21
N ALA A 243 3.35 -1.63 12.72
CA ALA A 243 3.77 -0.71 13.76
C ALA A 243 4.18 -1.43 15.06
N SER A 244 3.42 -2.46 15.46
CA SER A 244 3.76 -3.31 16.61
C SER A 244 5.09 -4.04 16.42
N ALA A 245 5.38 -4.55 15.21
CA ALA A 245 6.66 -5.17 14.89
C ALA A 245 7.81 -4.15 14.91
N THR A 246 7.56 -2.91 14.47
CA THR A 246 8.53 -1.80 14.53
C THR A 246 8.87 -1.43 15.99
N VAL A 247 7.88 -1.38 16.89
CA VAL A 247 8.14 -1.19 18.33
C VAL A 247 9.05 -2.30 18.87
N ARG A 248 8.76 -3.57 18.55
CA ARG A 248 9.61 -4.70 18.97
C ARG A 248 11.02 -4.63 18.38
N ALA A 249 11.16 -4.16 17.14
CA ALA A 249 12.48 -3.93 16.53
C ALA A 249 13.26 -2.87 17.30
N SER A 250 12.62 -1.75 17.66
CA SER A 250 13.23 -0.68 18.45
C SER A 250 13.61 -1.13 19.87
N GLU A 251 12.80 -2.01 20.50
CA GLU A 251 13.15 -2.63 21.80
C GLU A 251 14.42 -3.48 21.69
N TYR A 252 14.57 -4.27 20.64
CA TYR A 252 15.79 -5.03 20.40
C TYR A 252 16.98 -4.11 20.06
N SER A 253 16.76 -3.02 19.31
CA SER A 253 17.80 -2.03 19.03
C SER A 253 18.29 -1.35 20.32
N LYS A 254 17.39 -0.99 21.24
CA LYS A 254 17.78 -0.49 22.57
C LYS A 254 18.59 -1.53 23.36
N LYS A 255 18.17 -2.81 23.34
CA LYS A 255 18.93 -3.89 23.96
C LYS A 255 20.31 -4.07 23.30
N ALA A 256 20.42 -3.86 21.98
CA ALA A 256 21.68 -3.92 21.26
C ALA A 256 22.63 -2.79 21.70
N ALA A 257 22.14 -1.54 21.80
CA ALA A 257 22.93 -0.42 22.29
C ALA A 257 23.43 -0.65 23.72
N ARG A 258 22.56 -1.11 24.63
CA ARG A 258 22.98 -1.48 25.99
C ARG A 258 23.97 -2.62 26.02
N ALA A 259 23.90 -3.55 25.07
CA ALA A 259 24.80 -4.68 24.99
C ALA A 259 26.25 -4.29 24.68
N GLU A 260 26.52 -3.08 24.22
CA GLU A 260 27.86 -2.55 24.03
C GLU A 260 28.64 -2.33 25.32
N TYR A 261 27.98 -2.33 26.48
CA TYR A 261 28.67 -2.37 27.79
C TYR A 261 29.20 -3.77 28.17
N PHE A 262 28.77 -4.82 27.47
CA PHE A 262 29.13 -6.19 27.82
C PHE A 262 30.33 -6.68 27.00
N PRO A 263 31.10 -7.65 27.54
CA PRO A 263 32.21 -8.23 26.83
C PRO A 263 31.75 -9.00 25.59
N THR A 264 32.64 -9.02 24.59
CA THR A 264 32.50 -9.86 23.39
C THR A 264 33.56 -10.95 23.38
N LEU A 265 33.18 -12.15 22.96
CA LEU A 265 34.07 -13.28 22.75
C LEU A 265 34.12 -13.62 21.26
N SER A 266 35.30 -13.58 20.69
CA SER A 266 35.56 -13.92 19.30
C SER A 266 36.57 -15.04 19.16
N PHE A 267 36.43 -15.79 18.08
CA PHE A 267 37.35 -16.82 17.65
C PHE A 267 37.90 -16.41 16.27
N SER A 268 39.20 -16.53 16.09
CA SER A 268 39.85 -16.42 14.79
C SER A 268 40.87 -17.52 14.60
N ALA A 269 40.95 -18.04 13.39
CA ALA A 269 41.98 -18.97 12.99
C ALA A 269 42.41 -18.69 11.57
N ASP A 270 43.67 -18.82 11.29
CA ASP A 270 44.18 -18.77 9.93
C ASP A 270 45.12 -19.95 9.64
N TYR A 271 45.14 -20.31 8.37
CA TYR A 271 46.06 -21.33 7.85
C TYR A 271 46.47 -20.95 6.42
N GLY A 272 47.75 -21.09 6.11
CA GLY A 272 48.24 -20.82 4.75
C GLY A 272 49.73 -21.05 4.58
N LEU A 273 50.24 -20.46 3.53
CA LEU A 273 51.62 -20.56 3.12
C LEU A 273 52.27 -19.19 3.20
N ALA A 274 53.44 -19.12 3.84
CA ALA A 274 54.26 -17.93 3.88
C ALA A 274 55.71 -18.25 3.57
N GLY A 275 56.40 -17.34 2.93
CA GLY A 275 57.81 -17.55 2.58
C GLY A 275 58.49 -16.36 1.92
N THR A 276 59.77 -16.49 1.71
CA THR A 276 60.60 -15.49 1.03
C THR A 276 60.99 -15.93 -0.37
N TYR A 277 61.01 -15.01 -1.33
CA TYR A 277 61.44 -15.29 -2.71
C TYR A 277 62.89 -15.71 -2.82
N SER A 278 63.77 -15.22 -1.92
CA SER A 278 65.23 -15.46 -1.99
C SER A 278 65.61 -16.92 -1.75
N THR A 279 64.78 -17.67 -1.02
CA THR A 279 65.11 -19.06 -0.68
C THR A 279 64.10 -20.07 -1.27
N LEU A 280 63.05 -19.64 -1.90
CA LEU A 280 61.89 -20.48 -2.33
C LEU A 280 61.35 -21.38 -1.21
N ALA A 281 61.71 -21.08 0.05
CA ALA A 281 61.25 -21.81 1.20
C ALA A 281 59.84 -21.38 1.60
N THR A 282 58.89 -22.24 1.29
CA THR A 282 57.48 -22.07 1.65
C THR A 282 57.12 -22.96 2.81
N HIS A 283 56.54 -22.41 3.85
CA HIS A 283 56.10 -23.18 5.01
C HIS A 283 54.63 -22.99 5.29
N GLY A 284 53.95 -24.05 5.75
CA GLY A 284 52.64 -23.94 6.31
C GLY A 284 52.69 -23.17 7.62
N VAL A 285 51.87 -22.14 7.74
CA VAL A 285 51.76 -21.34 8.97
C VAL A 285 50.29 -21.27 9.41
N PHE A 286 50.04 -21.23 10.71
CA PHE A 286 48.72 -21.06 11.27
C PHE A 286 48.75 -20.21 12.54
N ASP A 287 47.67 -19.56 12.82
CA ASP A 287 47.38 -18.92 14.11
C ASP A 287 45.94 -19.28 14.53
N VAL A 288 45.77 -19.54 15.82
CA VAL A 288 44.43 -19.79 16.42
C VAL A 288 44.32 -18.94 17.66
N ARG A 289 43.31 -18.10 17.70
CA ARG A 289 43.10 -17.15 18.78
C ARG A 289 41.68 -17.09 19.25
N GLY A 290 41.48 -17.19 20.55
CA GLY A 290 40.28 -16.76 21.27
C GLY A 290 40.54 -15.40 21.90
N ALA A 291 39.67 -14.42 21.65
CA ALA A 291 39.81 -13.09 22.23
C ALA A 291 38.55 -12.69 22.99
N LEU A 292 38.73 -12.34 24.26
CA LEU A 292 37.70 -11.75 25.13
C LEU A 292 37.96 -10.25 25.27
N ASN A 293 37.08 -9.41 24.72
CA ASN A 293 37.21 -7.96 24.73
C ASN A 293 36.23 -7.35 25.73
N PHE A 294 36.75 -6.59 26.71
CA PHE A 294 35.99 -5.85 27.69
C PHE A 294 36.05 -4.35 27.39
N PRO A 295 34.92 -3.71 27.06
CA PRO A 295 34.87 -2.26 26.84
C PRO A 295 34.82 -1.53 28.20
N ILE A 296 35.99 -1.09 28.72
CA ILE A 296 36.08 -0.45 30.03
C ILE A 296 35.60 1.00 29.96
N PHE A 297 36.01 1.76 28.95
CA PHE A 297 35.64 3.15 28.74
C PHE A 297 35.64 3.50 27.25
N GLN A 298 34.54 4.04 26.74
CA GLN A 298 34.35 4.40 25.34
C GLN A 298 33.99 5.88 25.14
N GLY A 299 34.45 6.77 26.03
CA GLY A 299 34.26 8.22 25.88
C GLY A 299 32.78 8.68 25.85
N GLY A 300 31.87 7.90 26.46
CA GLY A 300 30.42 8.24 26.45
C GLY A 300 29.64 7.78 25.21
N LYS A 301 30.30 7.12 24.21
CA LYS A 301 29.65 6.64 22.98
C LYS A 301 28.43 5.75 23.29
N VAL A 302 28.59 4.73 24.13
CA VAL A 302 27.50 3.79 24.45
C VAL A 302 26.33 4.47 25.12
N HIS A 303 26.58 5.46 26.00
CA HIS A 303 25.52 6.24 26.60
C HIS A 303 24.74 7.06 25.56
N GLY A 304 25.45 7.65 24.58
CA GLY A 304 24.83 8.36 23.46
C GLY A 304 23.97 7.42 22.57
N ASP A 305 24.49 6.24 22.27
CA ASP A 305 23.78 5.22 21.47
C ASP A 305 22.52 4.70 22.22
N GLU A 306 22.60 4.52 23.56
CA GLU A 306 21.45 4.14 24.38
C GLU A 306 20.38 5.24 24.41
N LEU A 307 20.75 6.50 24.59
CA LEU A 307 19.80 7.63 24.54
C LEU A 307 19.12 7.74 23.18
N GLN A 308 19.87 7.57 22.10
CA GLN A 308 19.31 7.60 20.74
C GLN A 308 18.34 6.44 20.51
N ALA A 309 18.69 5.23 20.95
CA ALA A 309 17.86 4.04 20.80
C ALA A 309 16.59 4.15 21.66
N ASP A 310 16.68 4.77 22.85
CA ASP A 310 15.54 5.01 23.73
C ASP A 310 14.56 6.01 23.10
N ALA A 311 15.07 7.11 22.58
CA ALA A 311 14.26 8.10 21.86
C ALA A 311 13.53 7.49 20.65
N ARG A 312 14.21 6.64 19.87
CA ARG A 312 13.58 5.92 18.75
C ARG A 312 12.50 4.93 19.19
N LEU A 313 12.71 4.25 20.31
CA LEU A 313 11.69 3.36 20.87
C LEU A 313 10.46 4.14 21.30
N GLU A 314 10.64 5.28 21.97
CA GLU A 314 9.51 6.11 22.38
C GLU A 314 8.77 6.70 21.18
N GLN A 315 9.47 7.15 20.15
CA GLN A 315 8.85 7.56 18.87
C GLN A 315 8.00 6.43 18.24
N ALA A 316 8.52 5.21 18.24
CA ALA A 316 7.79 4.06 17.70
C ALA A 316 6.52 3.74 18.52
N ARG A 317 6.59 3.88 19.87
CA ARG A 317 5.43 3.70 20.75
C ARG A 317 4.36 4.77 20.53
N GLN A 318 4.77 6.03 20.45
CA GLN A 318 3.84 7.15 20.17
C GLN A 318 3.18 7.00 18.80
N HIS A 319 3.93 6.52 17.81
CA HIS A 319 3.36 6.23 16.50
C HIS A 319 2.31 5.10 16.53
N LEU A 320 2.59 4.03 17.29
CA LEU A 320 1.65 2.92 17.48
C LEU A 320 0.37 3.38 18.20
N GLU A 321 0.49 4.22 19.24
CA GLU A 321 -0.67 4.73 19.96
C GLU A 321 -1.50 5.70 19.11
N ASN A 322 -0.86 6.59 18.35
CA ASN A 322 -1.55 7.44 17.37
C ASN A 322 -2.30 6.61 16.33
N LEU A 323 -1.67 5.56 15.80
CA LEU A 323 -2.32 4.65 14.84
C LEU A 323 -3.52 3.93 15.45
N ARG A 324 -3.45 3.59 16.74
CA ARG A 324 -4.59 3.01 17.46
C ARG A 324 -5.79 3.95 17.50
N GLY A 325 -5.55 5.25 17.79
CA GLY A 325 -6.60 6.26 17.71
C GLY A 325 -7.17 6.45 16.30
N GLN A 326 -6.31 6.38 15.27
CA GLN A 326 -6.76 6.44 13.88
C GLN A 326 -7.63 5.24 13.50
N ILE A 327 -7.25 4.03 13.94
CA ILE A 327 -8.05 2.82 13.71
C ILE A 327 -9.45 2.93 14.33
N ASP A 328 -9.54 3.42 15.57
CA ASP A 328 -10.83 3.65 16.23
C ASP A 328 -11.69 4.63 15.42
N ALA A 329 -11.11 5.77 15.01
CA ALA A 329 -11.79 6.77 14.19
C ALA A 329 -12.21 6.23 12.82
N ASP A 330 -11.34 5.48 12.12
CA ASP A 330 -11.61 4.87 10.82
C ASP A 330 -12.79 3.90 10.89
N VAL A 331 -12.79 3.00 11.90
CA VAL A 331 -13.85 2.00 12.06
C VAL A 331 -15.18 2.67 12.40
N ARG A 332 -15.20 3.64 13.33
CA ARG A 332 -16.44 4.37 13.69
C ARG A 332 -16.99 5.13 12.50
N SER A 333 -16.14 5.85 11.78
CA SER A 333 -16.57 6.61 10.61
C SER A 333 -17.09 5.71 9.50
N ALA A 334 -16.40 4.58 9.22
CA ALA A 334 -16.85 3.63 8.22
C ALA A 334 -18.19 2.98 8.59
N PHE A 335 -18.39 2.69 9.88
CA PHE A 335 -19.63 2.12 10.39
C PHE A 335 -20.81 3.10 10.28
N LEU A 336 -20.63 4.36 10.68
CA LEU A 336 -21.62 5.42 10.55
C LEU A 336 -21.96 5.71 9.08
N ASN A 337 -20.95 5.75 8.20
CA ASN A 337 -21.17 5.95 6.78
C ASN A 337 -21.94 4.79 6.14
N LEU A 338 -21.70 3.55 6.57
CA LEU A 338 -22.41 2.40 6.06
C LEU A 338 -23.89 2.45 6.46
N GLN A 339 -24.18 2.78 7.72
CA GLN A 339 -25.55 2.90 8.22
C GLN A 339 -26.29 4.03 7.50
N SER A 340 -25.73 5.23 7.49
CA SER A 340 -26.33 6.38 6.81
C SER A 340 -26.55 6.14 5.31
N SER A 341 -25.60 5.50 4.61
CA SER A 341 -25.74 5.22 3.18
C SER A 341 -26.80 4.15 2.90
N ALA A 342 -27.03 3.19 3.83
CA ALA A 342 -28.14 2.25 3.71
C ALA A 342 -29.50 2.95 3.78
N ASP A 343 -29.68 3.84 4.77
CA ASP A 343 -30.90 4.63 4.93
C ASP A 343 -31.15 5.53 3.70
N LEU A 344 -30.08 6.14 3.17
CA LEU A 344 -30.16 6.98 1.96
C LEU A 344 -30.60 6.20 0.71
N VAL A 345 -30.20 4.94 0.54
CA VAL A 345 -30.66 4.09 -0.57
C VAL A 345 -32.17 3.87 -0.48
N GLU A 346 -32.69 3.59 0.70
CA GLU A 346 -34.12 3.34 0.90
C GLU A 346 -34.94 4.60 0.59
N VAL A 347 -34.53 5.74 1.14
CA VAL A 347 -35.18 7.04 0.88
C VAL A 347 -35.11 7.42 -0.62
N ALA A 348 -33.94 7.25 -1.25
CA ALA A 348 -33.78 7.58 -2.65
C ALA A 348 -34.62 6.67 -3.56
N LYS A 349 -34.77 5.39 -3.22
CA LYS A 349 -35.66 4.46 -3.94
C LYS A 349 -37.12 4.90 -3.87
N SER A 350 -37.61 5.22 -2.67
CA SER A 350 -38.96 5.73 -2.50
C SER A 350 -39.19 7.04 -3.28
N ASN A 351 -38.17 7.90 -3.33
CA ASN A 351 -38.28 9.18 -4.06
C ASN A 351 -38.36 9.00 -5.59
N ILE A 352 -37.72 7.98 -6.17
CA ILE A 352 -37.94 7.63 -7.58
C ILE A 352 -39.37 7.29 -7.89
N ASP A 353 -39.99 6.42 -7.06
CA ASP A 353 -41.34 5.98 -7.26
C ASP A 353 -42.34 7.17 -7.21
N LEU A 354 -42.16 8.09 -6.27
CA LEU A 354 -42.98 9.29 -6.15
C LEU A 354 -42.77 10.27 -7.32
N ALA A 355 -41.50 10.50 -7.73
CA ALA A 355 -41.19 11.36 -8.86
C ALA A 355 -41.74 10.81 -10.19
N GLN A 356 -41.71 9.49 -10.38
CA GLN A 356 -42.26 8.84 -11.55
C GLN A 356 -43.81 8.98 -11.59
N GLN A 357 -44.49 8.77 -10.48
CA GLN A 357 -45.95 8.98 -10.39
C GLN A 357 -46.33 10.44 -10.67
N THR A 358 -45.55 11.39 -10.18
CA THR A 358 -45.75 12.82 -10.45
C THR A 358 -45.61 13.12 -11.94
N LEU A 359 -44.58 12.56 -12.60
CA LEU A 359 -44.36 12.74 -14.04
C LEU A 359 -45.53 12.16 -14.85
N ASP A 360 -45.99 10.98 -14.51
CA ASP A 360 -47.09 10.33 -15.23
C ASP A 360 -48.41 11.14 -15.09
N GLN A 361 -48.73 11.64 -13.89
CA GLN A 361 -49.87 12.53 -13.68
C GLN A 361 -49.71 13.88 -14.44
N SER A 362 -48.54 14.50 -14.44
CA SER A 362 -48.28 15.74 -15.17
C SER A 362 -48.45 15.58 -16.69
N ARG A 363 -48.04 14.41 -17.23
CA ARG A 363 -48.27 14.07 -18.64
C ARG A 363 -49.73 13.90 -19.00
N ASP A 364 -50.47 13.17 -18.15
CA ASP A 364 -51.94 12.98 -18.37
C ASP A 364 -52.68 14.31 -18.35
N ARG A 365 -52.35 15.19 -17.41
CA ARG A 365 -52.92 16.55 -17.33
C ARG A 365 -52.53 17.41 -18.55
N PHE A 366 -51.30 17.33 -19.02
CA PHE A 366 -50.85 18.03 -20.23
C PHE A 366 -51.58 17.47 -21.47
N ALA A 367 -51.72 16.15 -21.60
CA ALA A 367 -52.46 15.53 -22.69
C ALA A 367 -53.94 15.94 -22.71
N ALA A 368 -54.53 16.11 -21.51
CA ALA A 368 -55.93 16.59 -21.36
C ALA A 368 -56.10 18.13 -21.57
N GLY A 369 -54.98 18.85 -21.81
CA GLY A 369 -55.01 20.32 -22.00
C GLY A 369 -55.27 21.13 -20.71
N VAL A 370 -55.12 20.53 -19.54
CA VAL A 370 -55.35 21.21 -18.22
C VAL A 370 -54.03 21.56 -17.49
N ALA A 371 -52.85 21.25 -18.08
CA ALA A 371 -51.53 21.66 -17.63
C ALA A 371 -50.72 22.19 -18.80
N ASP A 372 -49.68 22.97 -18.47
CA ASP A 372 -48.73 23.51 -19.48
C ASP A 372 -47.46 22.65 -19.57
N THR A 373 -46.62 22.92 -20.56
CA THR A 373 -45.31 22.23 -20.77
C THR A 373 -44.41 22.40 -19.57
N VAL A 374 -44.51 23.48 -18.78
CA VAL A 374 -43.62 23.73 -17.61
C VAL A 374 -43.81 22.70 -16.54
N GLU A 375 -45.08 22.30 -16.25
CA GLU A 375 -45.40 21.25 -15.25
C GLU A 375 -44.75 19.93 -15.63
N VAL A 376 -44.79 19.53 -16.90
CA VAL A 376 -44.19 18.28 -17.38
C VAL A 376 -42.67 18.34 -17.31
N VAL A 377 -42.02 19.49 -17.73
CA VAL A 377 -40.58 19.69 -17.68
C VAL A 377 -40.07 19.65 -16.24
N GLN A 378 -40.79 20.27 -15.29
CA GLN A 378 -40.44 20.24 -13.88
C GLN A 378 -40.52 18.81 -13.32
N ALA A 379 -41.56 18.05 -13.66
CA ALA A 379 -41.71 16.65 -13.24
C ALA A 379 -40.57 15.77 -13.85
N GLN A 380 -40.15 16.00 -15.10
CA GLN A 380 -39.01 15.34 -15.72
C GLN A 380 -37.69 15.64 -14.99
N GLU A 381 -37.47 16.88 -14.55
CA GLU A 381 -36.28 17.25 -13.77
C GLU A 381 -36.29 16.57 -12.39
N GLN A 382 -37.45 16.44 -11.75
CA GLN A 382 -37.60 15.71 -10.48
C GLN A 382 -37.25 14.22 -10.64
N VAL A 383 -37.72 13.55 -11.68
CA VAL A 383 -37.36 12.16 -11.99
C VAL A 383 -35.85 12.04 -12.26
N ALA A 384 -35.28 12.98 -13.02
CA ALA A 384 -33.84 13.00 -13.30
C ALA A 384 -33.02 13.10 -12.00
N THR A 385 -33.38 14.04 -11.13
CA THR A 385 -32.73 14.27 -9.85
C THR A 385 -32.87 13.06 -8.90
N ALA A 386 -34.06 12.45 -8.86
CA ALA A 386 -34.32 11.25 -8.07
C ALA A 386 -33.46 10.05 -8.54
N ASN A 387 -33.36 9.83 -9.86
CA ASN A 387 -32.50 8.80 -10.43
C ASN A 387 -31.01 9.04 -10.14
N ASP A 388 -30.51 10.25 -10.33
CA ASP A 388 -29.13 10.61 -10.01
C ASP A 388 -28.84 10.38 -8.51
N SER A 389 -29.75 10.77 -7.63
CA SER A 389 -29.63 10.53 -6.18
C SER A 389 -29.62 9.05 -5.82
N TYR A 390 -30.42 8.22 -6.46
CA TYR A 390 -30.44 6.78 -6.23
C TYR A 390 -29.16 6.10 -6.70
N ILE A 391 -28.69 6.42 -7.91
CA ILE A 391 -27.41 5.90 -8.44
C ILE A 391 -26.28 6.26 -7.49
N PHE A 392 -26.23 7.51 -7.02
CA PHE A 392 -25.21 7.97 -6.07
C PHE A 392 -25.34 7.27 -4.70
N SER A 393 -26.54 7.04 -4.20
CA SER A 393 -26.78 6.33 -2.94
C SER A 393 -26.33 4.87 -3.01
N LEU A 394 -26.61 4.17 -4.11
CA LEU A 394 -26.12 2.80 -4.36
C LEU A 394 -24.60 2.75 -4.43
N TYR A 395 -23.99 3.70 -5.14
CA TYR A 395 -22.53 3.82 -5.19
C TYR A 395 -21.94 4.05 -3.80
N SER A 396 -22.46 5.02 -3.05
CA SER A 396 -21.99 5.38 -1.71
C SER A 396 -22.12 4.21 -0.73
N TYR A 397 -23.23 3.47 -0.78
CA TYR A 397 -23.45 2.29 0.04
C TYR A 397 -22.44 1.17 -0.26
N ASN A 398 -22.25 0.84 -1.52
CA ASN A 398 -21.28 -0.20 -1.90
C ASN A 398 -19.84 0.22 -1.60
N TYR A 399 -19.51 1.49 -1.76
CA TYR A 399 -18.21 2.03 -1.37
C TYR A 399 -18.01 1.99 0.16
N ALA A 400 -19.05 2.32 0.96
CA ALA A 400 -18.98 2.23 2.40
C ALA A 400 -18.74 0.79 2.89
N LYS A 401 -19.29 -0.24 2.21
CA LYS A 401 -18.98 -1.66 2.47
C LYS A 401 -17.50 -1.97 2.26
N ILE A 402 -16.90 -1.51 1.16
CA ILE A 402 -15.48 -1.71 0.87
C ILE A 402 -14.62 -0.94 1.87
N SER A 403 -15.00 0.29 2.22
CA SER A 403 -14.32 1.11 3.21
C SER A 403 -14.33 0.47 4.60
N LEU A 404 -15.46 -0.09 5.02
CA LEU A 404 -15.54 -0.85 6.27
C LEU A 404 -14.65 -2.10 6.23
N ALA A 405 -14.67 -2.86 5.13
CA ALA A 405 -13.78 -4.01 4.97
C ALA A 405 -12.30 -3.61 5.10
N ARG A 406 -11.89 -2.45 4.55
CA ARG A 406 -10.55 -1.88 4.72
C ARG A 406 -10.29 -1.45 6.18
N ALA A 407 -11.25 -0.78 6.82
CA ALA A 407 -11.13 -0.36 8.22
C ALA A 407 -10.97 -1.55 9.16
N LEU A 408 -11.55 -2.70 8.82
CA LEU A 408 -11.40 -3.97 9.53
C LEU A 408 -10.10 -4.71 9.18
N GLY A 409 -9.32 -4.29 8.15
CA GLY A 409 -8.13 -4.99 7.69
C GLY A 409 -8.44 -6.31 6.95
N LEU A 410 -9.60 -6.41 6.35
CA LEU A 410 -10.12 -7.61 5.68
C LEU A 410 -10.55 -7.33 4.23
N ALA A 411 -10.08 -6.24 3.61
CA ALA A 411 -10.56 -5.80 2.30
C ALA A 411 -10.38 -6.89 1.23
N GLU A 412 -9.22 -7.53 1.14
CA GLU A 412 -8.95 -8.56 0.13
C GLU A 412 -9.88 -9.78 0.24
N VAL A 413 -10.26 -10.17 1.46
CA VAL A 413 -11.10 -11.34 1.70
C VAL A 413 -12.59 -10.98 1.59
N SER A 414 -13.00 -9.93 2.28
CA SER A 414 -14.42 -9.59 2.45
C SER A 414 -15.06 -8.99 1.20
N VAL A 415 -14.31 -8.21 0.40
CA VAL A 415 -14.86 -7.63 -0.84
C VAL A 415 -15.26 -8.72 -1.84
N LYS A 416 -14.51 -9.82 -1.90
CA LYS A 416 -14.88 -11.00 -2.72
C LYS A 416 -16.18 -11.66 -2.26
N GLU A 417 -16.54 -11.56 -0.99
CA GLU A 417 -17.77 -12.11 -0.43
C GLU A 417 -18.96 -11.16 -0.57
N TYR A 418 -18.75 -9.86 -0.36
CA TYR A 418 -19.78 -8.83 -0.40
C TYR A 418 -20.40 -8.60 -1.79
N PHE A 419 -19.71 -9.01 -2.85
CA PHE A 419 -20.13 -8.84 -4.24
C PHE A 419 -20.24 -10.17 -5.00
N LYS A 420 -20.32 -11.31 -4.30
CA LYS A 420 -20.75 -12.57 -4.91
C LYS A 420 -22.23 -12.47 -5.21
N GLY A 421 -22.56 -11.91 -6.37
CA GLY A 421 -23.90 -12.02 -6.92
C GLY A 421 -24.28 -13.49 -7.04
N LYS A 422 -25.48 -13.86 -6.56
CA LYS A 422 -26.13 -15.13 -6.85
C LYS A 422 -26.54 -15.19 -8.30
#